data_0c1d289920d62e43742827738b5a607f
#
_entry.id   0c1d289920d62e43742827738b5a607f
#
_cell.length_a   1.000
_cell.length_b   1.000
_cell.length_c   1.000
_cell.angle_alpha   90.00
_cell.angle_beta   90.00
_cell.angle_gamma   90.00
#
_symmetry.space_group_name_H-M   'P 1'
#
loop_
_entity.id
_entity.type
_entity.pdbx_description
1 polymer ?
#
loop_
_entity_poly.entity_id
_entity_poly.type
_entity_poly.pdbx_seq_one_letter_code
_entity_poly.pdbx_strand_id
1 'polypeptide(L)'
;MAVLEEAVREQLKQVIDPELFVNIVDLGLIYEVHIIDGPEGADVAIEMTMTSPMCPAGPQLVANSRQVVESMEGVKSVEIKVVMDPPWSPDRMTDDARDQLGIF
;
A
#
# COMPACT_ATOMS: atom_id res chain seq x y z
N MET A 1 1.30 10.69 -19.76
CA MET A 1 0.43 11.13 -18.65
C MET A 1 1.14 10.95 -17.33
N ALA A 2 1.02 11.93 -16.46
CA ALA A 2 1.64 11.82 -15.15
C ALA A 2 0.86 10.85 -14.26
N VAL A 3 1.59 10.04 -13.49
CA VAL A 3 1.01 9.17 -12.49
C VAL A 3 0.90 9.96 -11.18
N LEU A 4 -0.28 9.97 -10.59
CA LEU A 4 -0.53 10.71 -9.37
C LEU A 4 -0.50 9.80 -8.15
N GLU A 5 -0.02 10.33 -7.03
CA GLU A 5 0.00 9.57 -5.77
C GLU A 5 -1.38 9.09 -5.39
N GLU A 6 -2.41 9.94 -5.56
CA GLU A 6 -3.79 9.56 -5.27
C GLU A 6 -4.24 8.34 -6.08
N ALA A 7 -3.85 8.29 -7.35
CA ALA A 7 -4.20 7.17 -8.23
C ALA A 7 -3.50 5.89 -7.77
N VAL A 8 -2.24 5.99 -7.34
CA VAL A 8 -1.50 4.84 -6.82
C VAL A 8 -2.17 4.32 -5.55
N ARG A 9 -2.52 5.21 -4.63
CA ARG A 9 -3.18 4.82 -3.39
C ARG A 9 -4.55 4.20 -3.66
N GLU A 10 -5.30 4.75 -4.60
CA GLU A 10 -6.60 4.19 -4.96
C GLU A 10 -6.46 2.79 -5.56
N GLN A 11 -5.45 2.58 -6.38
CA GLN A 11 -5.16 1.26 -6.94
C GLN A 11 -4.78 0.27 -5.84
N LEU A 12 -4.02 0.71 -4.84
CA LEU A 12 -3.60 -0.12 -3.72
C LEU A 12 -4.77 -0.58 -2.85
N LYS A 13 -5.91 0.10 -2.90
CA LYS A 13 -7.11 -0.34 -2.19
C LYS A 13 -7.67 -1.66 -2.70
N GLN A 14 -7.21 -2.14 -3.83
CA GLN A 14 -7.58 -3.46 -4.33
C GLN A 14 -6.88 -4.59 -3.57
N VAL A 15 -5.85 -4.26 -2.80
CA VAL A 15 -5.10 -5.24 -2.02
C VAL A 15 -5.73 -5.35 -0.63
N ILE A 16 -6.26 -6.53 -0.34
CA ILE A 16 -6.99 -6.78 0.91
C ILE A 16 -6.15 -7.66 1.81
N ASP A 17 -6.00 -7.24 3.06
CA ASP A 17 -5.32 -8.05 4.07
C ASP A 17 -6.19 -9.28 4.38
N PRO A 18 -5.66 -10.50 4.22
CA PRO A 18 -6.46 -11.71 4.41
C PRO A 18 -6.81 -11.99 5.86
N GLU A 19 -6.14 -11.38 6.81
CA GLU A 19 -6.43 -11.56 8.24
C GLU A 19 -7.54 -10.64 8.71
N LEU A 20 -7.54 -9.40 8.23
CA LEU A 20 -8.47 -8.36 8.69
C LEU A 20 -9.58 -8.06 7.68
N PHE A 21 -9.45 -8.50 6.43
CA PHE A 21 -10.42 -8.28 5.36
C PHE A 21 -10.67 -6.80 5.05
N VAL A 22 -9.66 -5.97 5.30
CA VAL A 22 -9.68 -4.54 5.01
C VAL A 22 -8.52 -4.23 4.08
N ASN A 23 -8.72 -3.27 3.15
CA ASN A 23 -7.64 -2.92 2.23
C ASN A 23 -6.48 -2.26 2.96
N ILE A 24 -5.28 -2.44 2.40
CA ILE A 24 -4.03 -2.03 3.06
C ILE A 24 -3.91 -0.51 3.22
N VAL A 25 -4.57 0.27 2.37
CA VAL A 25 -4.52 1.74 2.48
C VAL A 25 -5.31 2.20 3.70
N ASP A 26 -6.53 1.67 3.87
CA ASP A 26 -7.37 2.02 5.02
C ASP A 26 -6.80 1.48 6.34
N LEU A 27 -6.04 0.38 6.27
CA LEU A 27 -5.33 -0.13 7.45
C LEU A 27 -4.16 0.77 7.87
N GLY A 28 -3.74 1.69 7.00
CA GLY A 28 -2.60 2.56 7.30
C GLY A 28 -1.26 1.89 7.07
N LEU A 29 -1.20 0.89 6.21
CA LEU A 29 0.05 0.17 5.92
C LEU A 29 0.92 0.89 4.90
N ILE A 30 0.36 1.83 4.14
CA ILE A 30 1.12 2.58 3.14
C ILE A 30 1.59 3.88 3.76
N TYR A 31 2.89 3.98 4.00
CA TYR A 31 3.47 5.16 4.65
C TYR A 31 3.80 6.26 3.67
N GLU A 32 4.50 5.94 2.58
CA GLU A 32 4.89 6.94 1.59
C GLU A 32 4.82 6.38 0.19
N VAL A 33 4.48 7.24 -0.75
CA VAL A 33 4.49 6.94 -2.18
C VAL A 33 5.30 8.03 -2.86
N HIS A 34 6.38 7.64 -3.53
CA HIS A 34 7.23 8.56 -4.28
C HIS A 34 7.12 8.23 -5.75
N ILE A 35 6.89 9.24 -6.57
CA ILE A 35 6.72 9.06 -8.01
C ILE A 35 7.75 9.93 -8.72
N ILE A 36 8.55 9.30 -9.59
CA ILE A 36 9.54 9.98 -10.40
C ILE A 36 9.14 9.79 -11.84
N ASP A 37 8.66 10.87 -12.47
CA ASP A 37 8.25 10.83 -13.87
C ASP A 37 9.48 10.80 -14.79
N GLY A 38 9.42 9.95 -15.79
CA GLY A 38 10.48 9.83 -16.79
C GLY A 38 9.89 9.73 -18.19
N PRO A 39 10.76 9.77 -19.22
CA PRO A 39 10.31 9.76 -20.61
C PRO A 39 9.62 8.46 -21.02
N GLU A 40 9.91 7.35 -20.34
CA GLU A 40 9.33 6.03 -20.64
C GLU A 40 8.25 5.63 -19.66
N GLY A 41 7.92 6.49 -18.70
CA GLY A 41 6.92 6.21 -17.68
C GLY A 41 7.44 6.60 -16.31
N ALA A 42 6.64 6.36 -15.30
CA ALA A 42 6.96 6.73 -13.93
C ALA A 42 7.58 5.56 -13.17
N ASP A 43 8.59 5.87 -12.37
CA ASP A 43 9.12 4.94 -11.38
C ASP A 43 8.40 5.24 -10.05
N VAL A 44 7.75 4.23 -9.49
CA VAL A 44 6.98 4.37 -8.26
C VAL A 44 7.70 3.64 -7.14
N ALA A 45 8.01 4.36 -6.07
CA ALA A 45 8.61 3.77 -4.87
C ALA A 45 7.61 3.88 -3.72
N ILE A 46 7.32 2.78 -3.08
CA ILE A 46 6.33 2.70 -2.01
C ILE A 46 7.00 2.21 -0.74
N GLU A 47 6.80 2.95 0.35
CA GLU A 47 7.19 2.47 1.68
C GLU A 47 5.93 2.01 2.40
N MET A 48 5.94 0.75 2.82
CA MET A 48 4.79 0.16 3.51
C MET A 48 5.26 -0.63 4.72
N THR A 49 4.33 -0.90 5.62
CA THR A 49 4.61 -1.71 6.80
C THR A 49 3.61 -2.86 6.89
N MET A 50 3.77 -3.68 7.91
CA MET A 50 2.88 -4.80 8.21
C MET A 50 2.27 -4.61 9.58
N THR A 51 1.11 -5.22 9.82
CA THR A 51 0.44 -5.14 11.13
C THR A 51 1.25 -5.87 12.20
N SER A 52 2.09 -6.80 11.79
CA SER A 52 2.96 -7.55 12.69
C SER A 52 4.23 -7.93 11.95
N PRO A 53 5.42 -7.91 12.60
CA PRO A 53 6.65 -8.39 11.98
C PRO A 53 6.61 -9.88 11.62
N MET A 54 5.68 -10.61 12.23
CA MET A 54 5.50 -12.05 11.99
C MET A 54 4.33 -12.34 11.06
N CYS A 55 3.84 -11.33 10.33
CA CYS A 55 2.71 -11.48 9.44
C CYS A 55 3.00 -12.50 8.33
N PRO A 56 2.30 -13.64 8.28
CA PRO A 56 2.56 -14.65 7.25
C PRO A 56 2.10 -14.21 5.86
N ALA A 57 1.22 -13.22 5.79
CA ALA A 57 0.72 -12.68 4.53
C ALA A 57 1.61 -11.56 3.98
N GLY A 58 2.66 -11.16 4.70
CA GLY A 58 3.52 -10.05 4.30
C GLY A 58 4.03 -10.13 2.87
N PRO A 59 4.72 -11.22 2.48
CA PRO A 59 5.21 -11.35 1.11
C PRO A 59 4.11 -11.33 0.07
N GLN A 60 2.94 -11.88 0.38
CA GLN A 60 1.78 -11.87 -0.51
C GLN A 60 1.26 -10.45 -0.71
N LEU A 61 1.19 -9.68 0.37
CA LEU A 61 0.74 -8.29 0.29
C LEU A 61 1.69 -7.44 -0.55
N VAL A 62 3.00 -7.65 -0.39
CA VAL A 62 4.00 -6.93 -1.19
C VAL A 62 3.85 -7.29 -2.67
N ALA A 63 3.71 -8.57 -2.98
CA ALA A 63 3.56 -9.03 -4.35
C ALA A 63 2.29 -8.48 -4.99
N ASN A 64 1.17 -8.52 -4.27
CA ASN A 64 -0.11 -8.01 -4.75
C ASN A 64 -0.06 -6.49 -4.97
N SER A 65 0.56 -5.77 -4.03
CA SER A 65 0.72 -4.32 -4.14
C SER A 65 1.53 -3.95 -5.37
N ARG A 66 2.64 -4.64 -5.61
CA ARG A 66 3.45 -4.41 -6.80
C ARG A 66 2.64 -4.67 -8.07
N GLN A 67 1.93 -5.77 -8.11
CA GLN A 67 1.17 -6.15 -9.28
C GLN A 67 0.11 -5.12 -9.66
N VAL A 68 -0.68 -4.65 -8.69
CA VAL A 68 -1.75 -3.70 -8.99
C VAL A 68 -1.20 -2.35 -9.44
N VAL A 69 -0.06 -1.92 -8.90
CA VAL A 69 0.54 -0.65 -9.30
C VAL A 69 1.25 -0.78 -10.66
N GLU A 70 1.93 -1.91 -10.91
CA GLU A 70 2.56 -2.15 -12.20
C GLU A 70 1.56 -2.19 -13.34
N SER A 71 0.32 -2.58 -13.06
CA SER A 71 -0.73 -2.66 -14.08
C SER A 71 -1.29 -1.29 -14.45
N MET A 72 -0.94 -0.24 -13.72
CA MET A 72 -1.41 1.12 -14.02
C MET A 72 -0.75 1.67 -15.27
N GLU A 73 -1.57 2.35 -16.08
CA GLU A 73 -1.04 3.04 -17.25
C GLU A 73 -0.08 4.14 -16.84
N GLY A 74 1.07 4.20 -17.48
CA GLY A 74 2.08 5.20 -17.22
C GLY A 74 3.11 4.80 -16.17
N VAL A 75 2.94 3.65 -15.52
CA VAL A 75 3.91 3.13 -14.55
C VAL A 75 4.94 2.25 -15.27
N LYS A 76 6.21 2.62 -15.15
CA LYS A 76 7.33 1.90 -15.74
C LYS A 76 7.88 0.84 -14.79
N SER A 77 8.07 1.21 -13.51
CA SER A 77 8.61 0.29 -12.51
C SER A 77 8.01 0.58 -11.15
N VAL A 78 8.01 -0.45 -10.30
CA VAL A 78 7.54 -0.32 -8.92
C VAL A 78 8.58 -0.93 -7.99
N GLU A 79 8.95 -0.18 -6.97
CA GLU A 79 9.80 -0.67 -5.91
C GLU A 79 9.05 -0.55 -4.60
N ILE A 80 9.01 -1.63 -3.82
CA ILE A 80 8.32 -1.63 -2.54
C ILE A 80 9.32 -1.96 -1.45
N LYS A 81 9.39 -1.07 -0.47
CA LYS A 81 10.25 -1.24 0.69
C LYS A 81 9.36 -1.44 1.92
N VAL A 82 9.56 -2.55 2.62
CA VAL A 82 8.86 -2.81 3.87
C VAL A 82 9.69 -2.21 5.00
N VAL A 83 9.06 -1.32 5.77
CA VAL A 83 9.71 -0.66 6.91
C VAL A 83 8.92 -1.00 8.16
N MET A 84 9.64 -1.30 9.24
CA MET A 84 9.02 -1.64 10.52
C MET A 84 9.12 -0.51 11.52
N ASP A 85 9.68 0.61 11.13
CA ASP A 85 9.84 1.80 11.96
C ASP A 85 9.37 3.03 11.18
N PRO A 86 8.41 3.79 11.68
CA PRO A 86 7.69 3.57 12.95
C PRO A 86 6.78 2.35 12.87
N PRO A 87 6.55 1.66 14.01
CA PRO A 87 5.71 0.47 14.00
C PRO A 87 4.25 0.82 13.75
N TRP A 88 3.57 -0.09 13.07
CA TRP A 88 2.14 0.07 12.81
C TRP A 88 1.34 -0.04 14.12
N SER A 89 0.26 0.74 14.19
CA SER A 89 -0.70 0.64 15.29
C SER A 89 -2.11 0.86 14.73
N PRO A 90 -3.16 0.43 15.46
CA PRO A 90 -4.55 0.66 15.03
C PRO A 90 -4.90 2.14 14.83
N ASP A 91 -4.17 3.05 15.46
CA ASP A 91 -4.38 4.49 15.29
C ASP A 91 -4.13 4.97 13.86
N ARG A 92 -3.41 4.17 13.07
CA ARG A 92 -3.13 4.50 11.67
C ARG A 92 -4.26 4.12 10.72
N MET A 93 -5.25 3.38 11.22
CA MET A 93 -6.41 3.02 10.43
C MET A 93 -7.31 4.22 10.16
N THR A 94 -7.97 4.21 9.00
CA THR A 94 -9.01 5.18 8.72
C THR A 94 -10.24 4.86 9.59
N ASP A 95 -11.14 5.84 9.72
CA ASP A 95 -12.39 5.63 10.46
C ASP A 95 -13.22 4.50 9.85
N ASP A 96 -13.24 4.41 8.52
CA ASP A 96 -13.95 3.32 7.82
C ASP A 96 -13.39 1.95 8.21
N ALA A 97 -12.07 1.81 8.28
CA ALA A 97 -11.45 0.55 8.65
C ALA A 97 -11.78 0.19 10.10
N ARG A 98 -11.75 1.16 10.99
CA ARG A 98 -12.10 0.94 12.40
C ARG A 98 -13.54 0.48 12.56
N ASP A 99 -14.45 1.10 11.82
CA ASP A 99 -15.87 0.73 11.84
C ASP A 99 -16.07 -0.71 11.37
N GLN A 100 -15.40 -1.09 10.29
CA GLN A 100 -15.50 -2.45 9.75
C GLN A 100 -15.00 -3.49 10.73
N LEU A 101 -13.99 -3.16 11.52
CA LEU A 101 -13.39 -4.08 12.48
C LEU A 101 -14.00 -3.97 13.88
N GLY A 102 -14.88 -2.99 14.10
CA GLY A 102 -15.47 -2.76 15.41
C GLY A 102 -14.53 -2.16 16.43
N ILE A 103 -13.49 -1.47 15.96
CA ILE A 103 -12.49 -0.80 16.80
C ILE A 103 -12.83 0.68 16.87
N PHE A 104 -13.07 1.19 18.05
CA PHE A 104 -13.45 2.59 18.26
C PHE A 104 -12.48 3.33 19.16
#